data_9b11bbb0dbfd979c4316099611b32ca1
#
_entry.id   9b11bbb0dbfd979c4316099611b32ca1
#
_cell.length_a   1.000
_cell.length_b   1.000
_cell.length_c   1.000
_cell.angle_alpha   90.00
_cell.angle_beta   90.00
_cell.angle_gamma   90.00
#
_symmetry.space_group_name_H-M   'P 1'
#
loop_
_entity.id
_entity.type
_entity.pdbx_description
1 polymer ?
#
loop_
_entity_poly.entity_id
_entity_poly.type
_entity_poly.pdbx_seq_one_letter_code
_entity_poly.pdbx_strand_id
1 'polypeptide(L)'
;MNYGCEGKVAFISGGTSGIGKAVAELLLKDGAEVWLLGRDAEKGTEAAVTLSAYGKVHYVQGDVKDLETCRSAAQNVREQRENIDLIVNAAGIYQERRLEKVTEYDFFSIMDTNVKGTIFLTQTLLPLLAAEGASIVNIASDAGINGNYGCPLYCASKGAVVAFTKALALYLAPRVRVNCICPGDVATPMLGKQLQQADGSYTLEDVEQAYPLERVGEPLEIAHVICSVLSPFNSFMTGSIIPVDGGLTAK
;
A
#
# COMPACT_ATOMS: atom_id res chain seq x y z
N MET A 1 6.69 6.36 -19.35
CA MET A 1 7.83 6.40 -18.40
C MET A 1 8.24 4.95 -18.26
N ASN A 2 9.52 4.62 -18.23
CA ASN A 2 10.00 3.23 -18.11
C ASN A 2 10.58 3.04 -16.70
N TYR A 3 10.00 2.11 -15.93
CA TYR A 3 10.44 1.75 -14.59
C TYR A 3 11.33 0.49 -14.57
N GLY A 4 11.53 -0.16 -15.73
CA GLY A 4 12.29 -1.40 -15.85
C GLY A 4 11.57 -2.61 -15.25
N CYS A 5 10.26 -2.63 -15.29
CA CYS A 5 9.43 -3.71 -14.75
C CYS A 5 8.90 -4.68 -15.82
N GLU A 6 9.35 -4.55 -17.07
CA GLU A 6 8.98 -5.47 -18.15
C GLU A 6 9.30 -6.93 -17.79
N GLY A 7 8.31 -7.80 -17.94
CA GLY A 7 8.40 -9.24 -17.63
C GLY A 7 8.40 -9.58 -16.13
N LYS A 8 8.36 -8.61 -15.24
CA LYS A 8 8.30 -8.83 -13.79
C LYS A 8 6.89 -9.21 -13.32
N VAL A 9 6.82 -9.95 -12.22
CA VAL A 9 5.58 -10.32 -11.54
C VAL A 9 5.41 -9.47 -10.29
N ALA A 10 4.32 -8.71 -10.21
CA ALA A 10 3.98 -7.86 -9.09
C ALA A 10 2.76 -8.39 -8.33
N PHE A 11 2.82 -8.38 -6.99
CA PHE A 11 1.69 -8.68 -6.11
C PHE A 11 1.30 -7.42 -5.32
N ILE A 12 0.02 -7.02 -5.39
CA ILE A 12 -0.47 -5.78 -4.80
C ILE A 12 -1.67 -6.05 -3.91
N SER A 13 -1.53 -5.93 -2.59
CA SER A 13 -2.68 -5.90 -1.70
C SER A 13 -3.36 -4.52 -1.73
N GLY A 14 -4.69 -4.49 -1.65
CA GLY A 14 -5.45 -3.25 -1.86
C GLY A 14 -5.36 -2.71 -3.30
N GLY A 15 -5.03 -3.58 -4.26
CA GLY A 15 -4.84 -3.23 -5.67
C GLY A 15 -6.11 -2.93 -6.46
N THR A 16 -7.30 -3.02 -5.84
CA THR A 16 -8.59 -2.84 -6.52
C THR A 16 -9.12 -1.41 -6.50
N SER A 17 -8.46 -0.49 -5.79
CA SER A 17 -8.85 0.93 -5.72
C SER A 17 -7.68 1.83 -5.32
N GLY A 18 -7.89 3.15 -5.41
CA GLY A 18 -6.98 4.17 -4.91
C GLY A 18 -5.53 3.99 -5.37
N ILE A 19 -4.60 4.17 -4.47
CA ILE A 19 -3.14 4.10 -4.74
C ILE A 19 -2.75 2.74 -5.32
N GLY A 20 -3.23 1.62 -4.73
CA GLY A 20 -2.88 0.29 -5.21
C GLY A 20 -3.31 0.03 -6.66
N LYS A 21 -4.52 0.49 -7.05
CA LYS A 21 -5.00 0.39 -8.44
C LYS A 21 -4.16 1.25 -9.40
N ALA A 22 -3.76 2.44 -8.98
CA ALA A 22 -2.91 3.31 -9.78
C ALA A 22 -1.50 2.71 -9.98
N VAL A 23 -0.93 2.06 -8.96
CA VAL A 23 0.33 1.31 -9.07
C VAL A 23 0.17 0.15 -10.06
N ALA A 24 -0.91 -0.62 -9.95
CA ALA A 24 -1.19 -1.73 -10.86
C ALA A 24 -1.23 -1.26 -12.31
N GLU A 25 -1.91 -0.15 -12.59
CA GLU A 25 -1.99 0.43 -13.93
C GLU A 25 -0.61 0.81 -14.48
N LEU A 26 0.23 1.48 -13.68
CA LEU A 26 1.57 1.88 -14.13
C LEU A 26 2.48 0.67 -14.39
N LEU A 27 2.45 -0.34 -13.50
CA LEU A 27 3.25 -1.55 -13.68
C LEU A 27 2.81 -2.36 -14.90
N LEU A 28 1.50 -2.48 -15.15
CA LEU A 28 0.97 -3.12 -16.37
C LEU A 28 1.42 -2.39 -17.64
N LYS A 29 1.34 -1.05 -17.65
CA LYS A 29 1.83 -0.21 -18.76
C LYS A 29 3.33 -0.32 -18.99
N ASP A 30 4.08 -0.70 -17.96
CA ASP A 30 5.54 -0.94 -18.02
C ASP A 30 5.88 -2.40 -18.34
N GLY A 31 4.87 -3.24 -18.68
CA GLY A 31 5.04 -4.62 -19.13
C GLY A 31 5.12 -5.67 -18.02
N ALA A 32 4.80 -5.32 -16.78
CA ALA A 32 4.71 -6.30 -15.69
C ALA A 32 3.39 -7.10 -15.74
N GLU A 33 3.40 -8.29 -15.19
CA GLU A 33 2.20 -9.03 -14.82
C GLU A 33 1.80 -8.68 -13.38
N VAL A 34 0.51 -8.43 -13.14
CA VAL A 34 0.04 -7.94 -11.84
C VAL A 34 -1.00 -8.86 -11.22
N TRP A 35 -0.81 -9.17 -9.94
CA TRP A 35 -1.75 -9.87 -9.07
C TRP A 35 -2.34 -8.92 -8.06
N LEU A 36 -3.67 -8.77 -8.08
CA LEU A 36 -4.41 -7.90 -7.17
C LEU A 36 -5.04 -8.73 -6.07
N LEU A 37 -4.87 -8.32 -4.82
CA LEU A 37 -5.63 -8.83 -3.69
C LEU A 37 -6.58 -7.75 -3.17
N GLY A 38 -7.87 -8.08 -3.04
CA GLY A 38 -8.89 -7.19 -2.51
C GLY A 38 -10.11 -7.95 -2.01
N ARG A 39 -10.80 -7.41 -1.02
CA ARG A 39 -11.89 -8.13 -0.32
C ARG A 39 -13.26 -8.02 -1.01
N ASP A 40 -13.46 -6.99 -1.81
CA ASP A 40 -14.73 -6.70 -2.49
C ASP A 40 -14.71 -7.33 -3.89
N ALA A 41 -15.53 -8.37 -4.09
CA ALA A 41 -15.55 -9.16 -5.33
C ALA A 41 -15.95 -8.32 -6.56
N GLU A 42 -16.94 -7.44 -6.41
CA GLU A 42 -17.45 -6.61 -7.51
C GLU A 42 -16.37 -5.60 -7.96
N LYS A 43 -15.85 -4.81 -7.02
CA LYS A 43 -14.76 -3.87 -7.29
C LYS A 43 -13.49 -4.54 -7.80
N GLY A 44 -13.18 -5.73 -7.29
CA GLY A 44 -12.03 -6.49 -7.73
C GLY A 44 -12.16 -6.95 -9.18
N THR A 45 -13.31 -7.47 -9.55
CA THR A 45 -13.62 -7.89 -10.93
C THR A 45 -13.61 -6.69 -11.88
N GLU A 46 -14.26 -5.59 -11.50
CA GLU A 46 -14.26 -4.35 -12.29
C GLU A 46 -12.84 -3.80 -12.50
N ALA A 47 -12.03 -3.79 -11.41
CA ALA A 47 -10.64 -3.34 -11.50
C ALA A 47 -9.82 -4.23 -12.44
N ALA A 48 -9.96 -5.57 -12.35
CA ALA A 48 -9.24 -6.49 -13.22
C ALA A 48 -9.67 -6.32 -14.69
N VAL A 49 -10.97 -6.17 -14.96
CA VAL A 49 -11.47 -5.91 -16.33
C VAL A 49 -10.89 -4.60 -16.89
N THR A 50 -10.94 -3.52 -16.09
CA THR A 50 -10.41 -2.22 -16.52
C THR A 50 -8.90 -2.28 -16.80
N LEU A 51 -8.15 -2.91 -15.91
CA LEU A 51 -6.69 -2.99 -15.98
C LEU A 51 -6.19 -3.97 -17.05
N SER A 52 -7.00 -4.94 -17.47
CA SER A 52 -6.64 -5.90 -18.53
C SER A 52 -6.35 -5.24 -19.88
N ALA A 53 -6.83 -4.02 -20.11
CA ALA A 53 -6.49 -3.20 -21.27
C ALA A 53 -5.01 -2.83 -21.35
N TYR A 54 -4.28 -2.90 -20.24
CA TYR A 54 -2.86 -2.49 -20.14
C TYR A 54 -1.89 -3.67 -20.04
N GLY A 55 -2.37 -4.88 -19.75
CA GLY A 55 -1.50 -6.04 -19.62
C GLY A 55 -2.15 -7.20 -18.87
N LYS A 56 -1.33 -8.18 -18.47
CA LYS A 56 -1.79 -9.38 -17.79
C LYS A 56 -2.05 -9.11 -16.31
N VAL A 57 -3.31 -9.17 -15.91
CA VAL A 57 -3.76 -8.93 -14.55
C VAL A 57 -4.58 -10.10 -14.02
N HIS A 58 -4.38 -10.42 -12.73
CA HIS A 58 -5.13 -11.42 -11.98
C HIS A 58 -5.76 -10.77 -10.76
N TYR A 59 -6.94 -11.25 -10.39
CA TYR A 59 -7.60 -10.83 -9.16
C TYR A 59 -7.82 -12.02 -8.23
N VAL A 60 -7.42 -11.85 -6.98
CA VAL A 60 -7.69 -12.80 -5.89
C VAL A 60 -8.59 -12.09 -4.88
N GLN A 61 -9.77 -12.66 -4.65
CA GLN A 61 -10.65 -12.14 -3.60
C GLN A 61 -10.16 -12.57 -2.23
N GLY A 62 -10.06 -11.61 -1.29
CA GLY A 62 -9.79 -11.93 0.10
C GLY A 62 -9.40 -10.74 0.96
N ASP A 63 -9.49 -10.92 2.28
CA ASP A 63 -9.12 -9.91 3.28
C ASP A 63 -7.73 -10.21 3.85
N VAL A 64 -6.83 -9.24 3.81
CA VAL A 64 -5.44 -9.40 4.32
C VAL A 64 -5.37 -9.72 5.81
N LYS A 65 -6.41 -9.41 6.58
CA LYS A 65 -6.48 -9.78 8.01
C LYS A 65 -6.69 -11.28 8.25
N ASP A 66 -7.12 -12.02 7.22
CA ASP A 66 -7.30 -13.47 7.27
C ASP A 66 -6.07 -14.18 6.71
N LEU A 67 -5.40 -14.97 7.55
CA LEU A 67 -4.18 -15.68 7.18
C LEU A 67 -4.41 -16.75 6.11
N GLU A 68 -5.58 -17.41 6.11
CA GLU A 68 -5.91 -18.40 5.07
C GLU A 68 -6.07 -17.74 3.71
N THR A 69 -6.62 -16.53 3.68
CA THR A 69 -6.64 -15.71 2.46
C THR A 69 -5.23 -15.41 1.95
N CYS A 70 -4.31 -15.02 2.84
CA CYS A 70 -2.91 -14.76 2.43
C CYS A 70 -2.25 -16.03 1.86
N ARG A 71 -2.49 -17.21 2.48
CA ARG A 71 -1.97 -18.49 2.01
C ARG A 71 -2.56 -18.89 0.65
N SER A 72 -3.86 -18.76 0.49
CA SER A 72 -4.55 -19.05 -0.77
C SER A 72 -4.07 -18.13 -1.90
N ALA A 73 -3.86 -16.86 -1.60
CA ALA A 73 -3.31 -15.90 -2.57
C ALA A 73 -1.89 -16.29 -3.04
N ALA A 74 -1.02 -16.67 -2.10
CA ALA A 74 0.32 -17.17 -2.44
C ALA A 74 0.28 -18.46 -3.24
N GLN A 75 -0.64 -19.37 -2.92
CA GLN A 75 -0.82 -20.63 -3.65
C GLN A 75 -1.28 -20.36 -5.09
N ASN A 76 -2.23 -19.45 -5.30
CA ASN A 76 -2.69 -19.07 -6.65
C ASN A 76 -1.54 -18.52 -7.53
N VAL A 77 -0.63 -17.75 -6.94
CA VAL A 77 0.56 -17.30 -7.67
C VAL A 77 1.48 -18.48 -7.98
N ARG A 78 1.78 -19.32 -6.99
CA ARG A 78 2.69 -20.47 -7.13
C ARG A 78 2.27 -21.44 -8.24
N GLU A 79 0.97 -21.61 -8.46
CA GLU A 79 0.43 -22.49 -9.50
C GLU A 79 0.67 -21.96 -10.91
N GLN A 80 0.95 -20.68 -11.07
CA GLN A 80 1.09 -20.03 -12.37
C GLN A 80 2.44 -19.36 -12.58
N ARG A 81 3.19 -19.07 -11.51
CA ARG A 81 4.48 -18.38 -11.54
C ARG A 81 5.45 -18.99 -10.55
N GLU A 82 6.70 -19.07 -10.97
CA GLU A 82 7.80 -19.53 -10.10
C GLU A 82 8.16 -18.48 -9.06
N ASN A 83 8.13 -17.19 -9.44
CA ASN A 83 8.59 -16.08 -8.62
C ASN A 83 7.64 -14.89 -8.63
N ILE A 84 7.78 -14.07 -7.59
CA ILE A 84 7.27 -12.71 -7.47
C ILE A 84 8.49 -11.78 -7.41
N ASP A 85 8.53 -10.74 -8.22
CA ASP A 85 9.61 -9.75 -8.20
C ASP A 85 9.28 -8.56 -7.31
N LEU A 86 8.01 -8.14 -7.30
CA LEU A 86 7.57 -6.90 -6.69
C LEU A 86 6.38 -7.15 -5.76
N ILE A 87 6.45 -6.63 -4.54
CA ILE A 87 5.32 -6.63 -3.61
C ILE A 87 4.97 -5.20 -3.23
N VAL A 88 3.67 -4.87 -3.28
CA VAL A 88 3.14 -3.61 -2.77
C VAL A 88 2.06 -3.90 -1.74
N ASN A 89 2.34 -3.58 -0.49
CA ASN A 89 1.40 -3.66 0.61
C ASN A 89 0.62 -2.34 0.72
N ALA A 90 -0.48 -2.23 -0.06
CA ALA A 90 -1.33 -1.05 -0.10
C ALA A 90 -2.69 -1.23 0.59
N ALA A 91 -3.01 -2.44 1.07
CA ALA A 91 -4.21 -2.66 1.85
C ALA A 91 -4.15 -1.91 3.19
N GLY A 92 -5.19 -1.16 3.50
CA GLY A 92 -5.29 -0.43 4.74
C GLY A 92 -6.68 0.16 4.95
N ILE A 93 -6.94 0.53 6.19
CA ILE A 93 -8.13 1.28 6.59
C ILE A 93 -7.72 2.49 7.43
N TYR A 94 -8.51 3.52 7.37
CA TYR A 94 -8.43 4.71 8.22
C TYR A 94 -9.62 4.75 9.16
N GLN A 95 -9.38 5.23 10.37
CA GLN A 95 -10.44 5.53 11.32
C GLN A 95 -9.98 6.70 12.20
N GLU A 96 -10.76 7.76 12.18
CA GLU A 96 -10.64 8.86 13.13
C GLU A 96 -11.48 8.55 14.36
N ARG A 97 -10.82 8.48 15.53
CA ARG A 97 -11.48 8.25 16.79
C ARG A 97 -10.62 8.74 17.96
N ARG A 98 -11.18 9.61 18.77
CA ARG A 98 -10.55 10.11 20.01
C ARG A 98 -10.26 8.93 20.94
N LEU A 99 -9.12 8.96 21.62
CA LEU A 99 -8.61 7.83 22.41
C LEU A 99 -9.63 7.32 23.45
N GLU A 100 -10.33 8.23 24.13
CA GLU A 100 -11.35 7.88 25.13
C GLU A 100 -12.60 7.17 24.56
N LYS A 101 -12.74 7.14 23.25
CA LYS A 101 -13.84 6.44 22.53
C LYS A 101 -13.38 5.21 21.77
N VAL A 102 -12.07 4.92 21.77
CA VAL A 102 -11.52 3.74 21.11
C VAL A 102 -12.00 2.49 21.83
N THR A 103 -12.57 1.56 21.08
CA THR A 103 -12.98 0.25 21.58
C THR A 103 -11.95 -0.82 21.21
N GLU A 104 -12.02 -1.98 21.89
CA GLU A 104 -11.21 -3.15 21.51
C GLU A 104 -11.46 -3.60 20.07
N TYR A 105 -12.71 -3.48 19.60
CA TYR A 105 -13.07 -3.75 18.21
C TYR A 105 -12.34 -2.81 17.25
N ASP A 106 -12.26 -1.51 17.55
CA ASP A 106 -11.52 -0.54 16.73
C ASP A 106 -10.03 -0.90 16.66
N PHE A 107 -9.46 -1.28 17.82
CA PHE A 107 -8.07 -1.71 17.90
C PHE A 107 -7.79 -2.89 16.99
N PHE A 108 -8.53 -4.00 17.13
CA PHE A 108 -8.32 -5.16 16.28
C PHE A 108 -8.62 -4.88 14.80
N SER A 109 -9.64 -4.09 14.50
CA SER A 109 -9.99 -3.74 13.11
C SER A 109 -8.82 -3.05 12.40
N ILE A 110 -8.22 -2.04 13.02
CA ILE A 110 -7.09 -1.28 12.46
C ILE A 110 -5.81 -2.12 12.46
N MET A 111 -5.47 -2.73 13.59
CA MET A 111 -4.21 -3.47 13.72
C MET A 111 -4.20 -4.73 12.86
N ASP A 112 -5.31 -5.45 12.78
CA ASP A 112 -5.41 -6.65 11.94
C ASP A 112 -5.29 -6.31 10.45
N THR A 113 -5.85 -5.19 10.01
CA THR A 113 -5.76 -4.81 8.58
C THR A 113 -4.39 -4.20 8.28
N ASN A 114 -4.01 -3.13 8.99
CA ASN A 114 -2.86 -2.31 8.62
C ASN A 114 -1.52 -2.96 8.99
N VAL A 115 -1.46 -3.68 10.11
CA VAL A 115 -0.22 -4.25 10.64
C VAL A 115 -0.13 -5.74 10.39
N LYS A 116 -1.03 -6.53 10.99
CA LYS A 116 -1.05 -7.98 10.84
C LYS A 116 -1.14 -8.39 9.36
N GLY A 117 -2.06 -7.76 8.59
CA GLY A 117 -2.22 -8.04 7.17
C GLY A 117 -0.93 -7.79 6.38
N THR A 118 -0.26 -6.65 6.60
CA THR A 118 1.02 -6.34 5.96
C THR A 118 2.10 -7.36 6.31
N ILE A 119 2.22 -7.72 7.60
CA ILE A 119 3.26 -8.65 8.08
C ILE A 119 3.03 -10.06 7.52
N PHE A 120 1.84 -10.62 7.71
CA PHE A 120 1.57 -12.02 7.37
C PHE A 120 1.40 -12.24 5.86
N LEU A 121 0.88 -11.27 5.12
CA LEU A 121 0.92 -11.36 3.66
C LEU A 121 2.36 -11.38 3.15
N THR A 122 3.20 -10.46 3.63
CA THR A 122 4.62 -10.45 3.29
C THR A 122 5.27 -11.79 3.65
N GLN A 123 5.10 -12.28 4.88
CA GLN A 123 5.63 -13.57 5.34
C GLN A 123 5.23 -14.73 4.40
N THR A 124 3.97 -14.77 3.99
CA THR A 124 3.42 -15.84 3.14
C THR A 124 3.99 -15.78 1.72
N LEU A 125 4.29 -14.57 1.21
CA LEU A 125 4.87 -14.36 -0.12
C LEU A 125 6.40 -14.48 -0.15
N LEU A 126 7.11 -14.39 0.99
CA LEU A 126 8.57 -14.47 1.04
C LEU A 126 9.17 -15.69 0.30
N PRO A 127 8.60 -16.92 0.42
CA PRO A 127 9.14 -18.09 -0.29
C PRO A 127 9.00 -18.03 -1.81
N LEU A 128 8.19 -17.10 -2.32
CA LEU A 128 7.97 -16.87 -3.76
C LEU A 128 8.81 -15.69 -4.30
N LEU A 129 9.50 -14.95 -3.45
CA LEU A 129 10.33 -13.84 -3.93
C LEU A 129 11.46 -14.34 -4.83
N ALA A 130 11.67 -13.63 -5.92
CA ALA A 130 12.82 -13.84 -6.79
C ALA A 130 14.13 -13.85 -5.97
N ALA A 131 15.05 -14.72 -6.35
CA ALA A 131 16.29 -14.94 -5.60
C ALA A 131 17.13 -13.66 -5.50
N GLU A 132 17.06 -12.80 -6.51
CA GLU A 132 17.78 -11.52 -6.57
C GLU A 132 16.89 -10.43 -7.18
N GLY A 133 17.12 -9.19 -6.73
CA GLY A 133 16.50 -8.00 -7.32
C GLY A 133 15.03 -7.79 -6.99
N ALA A 134 14.46 -8.59 -6.08
CA ALA A 134 13.10 -8.37 -5.61
C ALA A 134 12.98 -7.08 -4.80
N SER A 135 11.80 -6.44 -4.85
CA SER A 135 11.54 -5.20 -4.14
C SER A 135 10.16 -5.19 -3.49
N ILE A 136 10.12 -4.74 -2.24
CA ILE A 136 8.89 -4.59 -1.45
C ILE A 136 8.68 -3.12 -1.13
N VAL A 137 7.47 -2.62 -1.37
CA VAL A 137 7.03 -1.31 -0.90
C VAL A 137 5.84 -1.48 0.03
N ASN A 138 5.99 -0.99 1.25
CA ASN A 138 4.91 -0.87 2.22
C ASN A 138 4.31 0.55 2.16
N ILE A 139 3.00 0.69 2.26
CA ILE A 139 2.34 1.99 2.33
C ILE A 139 1.95 2.28 3.78
N ALA A 140 2.68 3.22 4.39
CA ALA A 140 2.33 3.76 5.69
C ALA A 140 1.42 4.99 5.55
N SER A 141 1.84 6.12 6.11
CA SER A 141 1.20 7.44 6.08
C SER A 141 2.17 8.45 6.70
N ASP A 142 1.98 9.74 6.45
CA ASP A 142 2.51 10.84 7.24
C ASP A 142 2.24 10.65 8.73
N ALA A 143 1.04 10.12 9.07
CA ALA A 143 0.64 9.73 10.43
C ALA A 143 1.53 8.64 11.08
N GLY A 144 2.32 7.92 10.28
CA GLY A 144 3.31 6.96 10.79
C GLY A 144 4.67 7.60 11.09
N ILE A 145 4.89 8.85 10.65
CA ILE A 145 6.11 9.64 10.88
C ILE A 145 5.84 10.65 11.98
N ASN A 146 4.77 11.42 11.85
CA ASN A 146 4.30 12.42 12.79
C ASN A 146 3.01 11.95 13.47
N GLY A 147 2.64 12.60 14.58
CA GLY A 147 1.31 12.40 15.16
C GLY A 147 0.27 13.24 14.43
N ASN A 148 -0.91 12.65 14.15
CA ASN A 148 -2.04 13.37 13.60
C ASN A 148 -3.18 13.48 14.62
N TYR A 149 -3.90 14.60 14.59
CA TYR A 149 -5.03 14.84 15.50
C TYR A 149 -6.17 13.82 15.25
N GLY A 150 -6.84 13.43 16.33
CA GLY A 150 -8.06 12.62 16.26
C GLY A 150 -7.88 11.14 15.91
N CYS A 151 -6.66 10.67 15.54
CA CYS A 151 -6.45 9.31 15.08
C CYS A 151 -5.23 8.58 15.69
N PRO A 152 -5.06 8.59 17.05
CA PRO A 152 -3.86 8.02 17.68
C PRO A 152 -3.66 6.54 17.37
N LEU A 153 -4.73 5.77 17.25
CA LEU A 153 -4.66 4.35 16.91
C LEU A 153 -4.20 4.11 15.46
N TYR A 154 -4.66 4.95 14.53
CA TYR A 154 -4.19 4.90 13.15
C TYR A 154 -2.70 5.26 13.07
N CYS A 155 -2.26 6.32 13.76
CA CYS A 155 -0.83 6.69 13.86
C CYS A 155 0.01 5.52 14.39
N ALA A 156 -0.44 4.85 15.46
CA ALA A 156 0.24 3.68 16.00
C ALA A 156 0.36 2.56 14.97
N SER A 157 -0.71 2.26 14.21
CA SER A 157 -0.68 1.23 13.16
C SER A 157 0.29 1.57 12.03
N LYS A 158 0.33 2.82 11.60
CA LYS A 158 1.22 3.26 10.52
C LYS A 158 2.67 3.42 10.97
N GLY A 159 2.91 3.83 12.21
CA GLY A 159 4.22 3.78 12.85
C GLY A 159 4.78 2.35 12.97
N ALA A 160 3.92 1.37 13.25
CA ALA A 160 4.30 -0.04 13.25
C ALA A 160 4.77 -0.50 11.85
N VAL A 161 4.10 -0.09 10.76
CA VAL A 161 4.51 -0.39 9.37
C VAL A 161 5.85 0.26 9.04
N VAL A 162 6.10 1.50 9.50
CA VAL A 162 7.39 2.19 9.34
C VAL A 162 8.52 1.41 10.02
N ALA A 163 8.34 1.02 11.28
CA ALA A 163 9.33 0.25 12.03
C ALA A 163 9.56 -1.14 11.42
N PHE A 164 8.48 -1.83 11.03
CA PHE A 164 8.53 -3.12 10.35
C PHE A 164 9.33 -3.04 9.05
N THR A 165 9.12 -1.99 8.25
CA THR A 165 9.86 -1.78 6.99
C THR A 165 11.36 -1.72 7.22
N LYS A 166 11.81 -0.93 8.21
CA LYS A 166 13.24 -0.80 8.54
C LYS A 166 13.85 -2.13 8.96
N ALA A 167 13.17 -2.85 9.86
CA ALA A 167 13.62 -4.15 10.34
C ALA A 167 13.67 -5.19 9.20
N LEU A 168 12.63 -5.22 8.36
CA LEU A 168 12.55 -6.14 7.24
C LEU A 168 13.63 -5.86 6.17
N ALA A 169 13.95 -4.58 5.93
CA ALA A 169 15.02 -4.19 5.02
C ALA A 169 16.38 -4.77 5.45
N LEU A 170 16.70 -4.69 6.75
CA LEU A 170 17.91 -5.27 7.31
C LEU A 170 17.90 -6.81 7.23
N TYR A 171 16.75 -7.42 7.50
CA TYR A 171 16.59 -8.86 7.50
C TYR A 171 16.72 -9.50 6.11
N LEU A 172 16.23 -8.83 5.05
CA LEU A 172 16.19 -9.37 3.70
C LEU A 172 17.38 -8.95 2.82
N ALA A 173 18.16 -7.95 3.24
CA ALA A 173 19.34 -7.55 2.51
C ALA A 173 20.37 -8.70 2.44
N PRO A 174 21.17 -8.82 1.35
CA PRO A 174 21.18 -7.96 0.17
C PRO A 174 20.19 -8.38 -0.94
N ARG A 175 19.41 -9.46 -0.76
CA ARG A 175 18.59 -10.09 -1.81
C ARG A 175 17.36 -9.27 -2.19
N VAL A 176 16.73 -8.63 -1.21
CA VAL A 176 15.45 -7.92 -1.38
C VAL A 176 15.58 -6.51 -0.81
N ARG A 177 15.15 -5.51 -1.57
CA ARG A 177 15.01 -4.15 -1.09
C ARG A 177 13.63 -3.95 -0.47
N VAL A 178 13.54 -3.25 0.63
CA VAL A 178 12.27 -2.97 1.31
C VAL A 178 12.21 -1.50 1.67
N ASN A 179 11.22 -0.78 1.18
CA ASN A 179 11.04 0.64 1.44
C ASN A 179 9.59 0.95 1.83
N CYS A 180 9.37 2.13 2.40
CA CYS A 180 8.07 2.61 2.84
C CYS A 180 7.73 3.93 2.18
N ILE A 181 6.53 4.04 1.63
CA ILE A 181 5.95 5.31 1.18
C ILE A 181 4.98 5.78 2.26
N CYS A 182 5.06 7.06 2.60
CA CYS A 182 4.24 7.72 3.60
C CYS A 182 3.45 8.86 2.94
N PRO A 183 2.29 8.57 2.32
CA PRO A 183 1.46 9.59 1.72
C PRO A 183 0.82 10.49 2.79
N GLY A 184 0.52 11.73 2.42
CA GLY A 184 -0.51 12.54 3.05
C GLY A 184 -1.91 12.12 2.59
N ASP A 185 -2.88 13.04 2.66
CA ASP A 185 -4.22 12.79 2.11
C ASP A 185 -4.18 12.71 0.58
N VAL A 186 -4.85 11.70 0.04
CA VAL A 186 -4.87 11.37 -1.39
C VAL A 186 -6.32 11.19 -1.84
N ALA A 187 -6.69 11.72 -2.99
CA ALA A 187 -8.02 11.67 -3.60
C ALA A 187 -8.45 10.22 -3.91
N THR A 188 -8.79 9.47 -2.89
CA THR A 188 -9.16 8.04 -2.92
C THR A 188 -10.52 7.81 -2.27
N PRO A 189 -11.14 6.62 -2.46
CA PRO A 189 -12.33 6.26 -1.70
C PRO A 189 -12.14 6.28 -0.17
N MET A 190 -10.89 6.21 0.34
CA MET A 190 -10.60 6.33 1.76
C MET A 190 -10.85 7.75 2.25
N LEU A 191 -10.32 8.77 1.56
CA LEU A 191 -10.55 10.18 1.88
C LEU A 191 -12.04 10.53 1.77
N GLY A 192 -12.74 10.05 0.72
CA GLY A 192 -14.18 10.27 0.60
C GLY A 192 -14.98 9.73 1.80
N LYS A 193 -14.62 8.56 2.33
CA LYS A 193 -15.23 8.01 3.56
C LYS A 193 -14.86 8.81 4.81
N GLN A 194 -13.63 9.27 4.90
CA GLN A 194 -13.16 10.13 6.00
C GLN A 194 -14.00 11.41 6.08
N LEU A 195 -14.17 12.10 4.95
CA LEU A 195 -15.00 13.32 4.87
C LEU A 195 -16.48 13.06 5.20
N GLN A 196 -17.03 11.92 4.76
CA GLN A 196 -18.40 11.52 5.14
C GLN A 196 -18.51 11.26 6.65
N GLN A 197 -17.52 10.66 7.29
CA GLN A 197 -17.50 10.37 8.72
C GLN A 197 -17.25 11.62 9.57
N ALA A 198 -16.65 12.65 9.00
CA ALA A 198 -16.42 13.94 9.66
C ALA A 198 -17.73 14.66 10.00
N ASP A 199 -18.83 14.31 9.34
CA ASP A 199 -20.20 14.84 9.56
C ASP A 199 -20.23 16.38 9.63
N GLY A 200 -19.47 17.03 8.72
CA GLY A 200 -19.37 18.49 8.63
C GLY A 200 -18.43 19.14 9.63
N SER A 201 -17.69 18.39 10.43
CA SER A 201 -16.70 18.95 11.36
C SER A 201 -15.52 19.59 10.62
N TYR A 202 -15.20 19.13 9.41
CA TYR A 202 -14.27 19.71 8.47
C TYR A 202 -14.62 19.31 7.02
N THR A 203 -14.13 20.07 6.06
CA THR A 203 -14.39 19.91 4.63
C THR A 203 -13.13 19.47 3.89
N LEU A 204 -13.25 19.15 2.60
CA LEU A 204 -12.08 18.91 1.75
C LEU A 204 -11.17 20.16 1.69
N GLU A 205 -11.75 21.35 1.61
CA GLU A 205 -11.00 22.61 1.59
C GLU A 205 -10.17 22.80 2.87
N ASP A 206 -10.72 22.45 4.03
CA ASP A 206 -9.98 22.50 5.30
C ASP A 206 -8.78 21.54 5.30
N VAL A 207 -8.97 20.34 4.71
CA VAL A 207 -7.88 19.37 4.54
C VAL A 207 -6.80 19.92 3.59
N GLU A 208 -7.19 20.47 2.45
CA GLU A 208 -6.27 21.02 1.44
C GLU A 208 -5.43 22.17 1.98
N GLN A 209 -6.04 23.06 2.76
CA GLN A 209 -5.36 24.20 3.39
C GLN A 209 -4.30 23.80 4.44
N ALA A 210 -4.37 22.57 4.98
CA ALA A 210 -3.35 22.07 5.90
C ALA A 210 -2.01 21.78 5.21
N TYR A 211 -2.03 21.56 3.90
CA TYR A 211 -0.85 21.19 3.11
C TYR A 211 -0.12 22.44 2.57
N PRO A 212 1.23 22.47 2.60
CA PRO A 212 2.00 23.53 1.93
C PRO A 212 1.71 23.64 0.42
N LEU A 213 1.32 22.55 -0.25
CA LEU A 213 0.91 22.59 -1.66
C LEU A 213 -0.58 22.92 -1.86
N GLU A 214 -1.32 23.23 -0.79
CA GLU A 214 -2.74 23.67 -0.79
C GLU A 214 -3.67 22.74 -1.60
N ARG A 215 -3.37 21.44 -1.59
CA ARG A 215 -4.20 20.39 -2.20
C ARG A 215 -3.91 19.03 -1.62
N VAL A 216 -4.82 18.09 -1.79
CA VAL A 216 -4.55 16.67 -1.60
C VAL A 216 -3.78 16.10 -2.81
N GLY A 217 -3.11 14.97 -2.61
CA GLY A 217 -2.41 14.26 -3.68
C GLY A 217 -3.38 13.45 -4.55
N GLU A 218 -2.94 13.15 -5.78
CA GLU A 218 -3.64 12.20 -6.66
C GLU A 218 -3.05 10.79 -6.52
N PRO A 219 -3.86 9.71 -6.63
CA PRO A 219 -3.36 8.34 -6.56
C PRO A 219 -2.18 8.06 -7.52
N LEU A 220 -2.22 8.68 -8.69
CA LEU A 220 -1.20 8.50 -9.72
C LEU A 220 0.14 9.13 -9.31
N GLU A 221 0.14 10.26 -8.58
CA GLU A 221 1.36 10.90 -8.08
C GLU A 221 2.09 9.98 -7.10
N ILE A 222 1.36 9.37 -6.18
CA ILE A 222 1.91 8.38 -5.24
C ILE A 222 2.41 7.13 -5.97
N ALA A 223 1.63 6.65 -6.95
CA ALA A 223 1.98 5.46 -7.74
C ALA A 223 3.28 5.66 -8.53
N HIS A 224 3.54 6.84 -9.09
CA HIS A 224 4.80 7.15 -9.76
C HIS A 224 6.01 7.00 -8.82
N VAL A 225 5.90 7.48 -7.59
CA VAL A 225 6.97 7.33 -6.58
C VAL A 225 7.15 5.85 -6.23
N ILE A 226 6.05 5.11 -5.99
CA ILE A 226 6.11 3.68 -5.68
C ILE A 226 6.80 2.90 -6.80
N CYS A 227 6.39 3.08 -8.06
CA CYS A 227 7.00 2.40 -9.20
C CYS A 227 8.48 2.77 -9.37
N SER A 228 8.84 4.03 -9.12
CA SER A 228 10.25 4.45 -9.09
C SER A 228 11.05 3.71 -8.01
N VAL A 229 10.53 3.60 -6.80
CA VAL A 229 11.20 2.89 -5.68
C VAL A 229 11.32 1.38 -5.95
N LEU A 230 10.31 0.78 -6.59
CA LEU A 230 10.33 -0.63 -7.02
C LEU A 230 11.36 -0.89 -8.12
N SER A 231 11.65 0.11 -8.95
CA SER A 231 12.51 0.02 -10.12
C SER A 231 13.92 -0.50 -9.78
N PRO A 232 14.51 -1.38 -10.62
CA PRO A 232 15.90 -1.82 -10.49
C PRO A 232 16.90 -0.67 -10.64
N PHE A 233 16.50 0.46 -11.24
CA PHE A 233 17.35 1.66 -11.35
C PHE A 233 17.65 2.31 -10.00
N ASN A 234 16.82 2.04 -8.97
CA ASN A 234 17.04 2.50 -7.59
C ASN A 234 17.61 1.39 -6.69
N SER A 235 18.55 0.60 -7.22
CA SER A 235 19.09 -0.60 -6.57
C SER A 235 19.83 -0.33 -5.25
N PHE A 236 20.26 0.89 -4.98
CA PHE A 236 20.93 1.28 -3.73
C PHE A 236 19.99 1.80 -2.64
N MET A 237 18.66 1.70 -2.86
CA MET A 237 17.65 2.19 -1.92
C MET A 237 16.97 1.02 -1.18
N THR A 238 17.22 0.89 0.13
CA THR A 238 16.50 -0.02 1.04
C THR A 238 16.39 0.59 2.42
N GLY A 239 15.32 0.27 3.17
CA GLY A 239 15.05 0.81 4.50
C GLY A 239 14.58 2.27 4.52
N SER A 240 14.35 2.88 3.37
CA SER A 240 13.95 4.28 3.27
C SER A 240 12.48 4.47 3.66
N ILE A 241 12.22 5.56 4.38
CA ILE A 241 10.88 6.04 4.74
C ILE A 241 10.67 7.36 3.98
N ILE A 242 9.77 7.35 3.00
CA ILE A 242 9.67 8.40 2.00
C ILE A 242 8.32 9.10 2.14
N PRO A 243 8.28 10.33 2.68
CA PRO A 243 7.08 11.16 2.66
C PRO A 243 6.71 11.55 1.22
N VAL A 244 5.43 11.46 0.89
CA VAL A 244 4.84 11.98 -0.35
C VAL A 244 3.53 12.67 0.05
N ASP A 245 3.66 13.83 0.66
CA ASP A 245 2.66 14.42 1.55
C ASP A 245 2.46 15.92 1.32
N GLY A 246 2.79 16.44 0.15
CA GLY A 246 2.62 17.86 -0.17
C GLY A 246 3.37 18.81 0.78
N GLY A 247 4.39 18.33 1.49
CA GLY A 247 5.21 19.08 2.43
C GLY A 247 4.67 19.11 3.87
N LEU A 248 3.64 18.33 4.20
CA LEU A 248 3.00 18.33 5.52
C LEU A 248 3.99 17.99 6.65
N THR A 249 4.91 17.06 6.42
CA THR A 249 5.92 16.63 7.41
C THR A 249 7.25 17.39 7.33
N ALA A 250 7.38 18.40 6.49
CA ALA A 250 8.59 19.21 6.35
C ALA A 250 8.70 20.33 7.41
N LYS A 251 7.75 20.39 8.35
CA LYS A 251 7.67 21.41 9.41
C LYS A 251 8.44 20.97 10.65
#